data_d21854527d577d024e98a17213350cfb
#
_entry.id   d21854527d577d024e98a17213350cfb
#
_cell.length_a   1.000
_cell.length_b   1.000
_cell.length_c   1.000
_cell.angle_alpha   90.00
_cell.angle_beta   90.00
_cell.angle_gamma   90.00
#
_symmetry.space_group_name_H-M   'P 1'
#
loop_
_entity.id
_entity.type
_entity.pdbx_description
1 polymer ?
#
loop_
_entity_poly.entity_id
_entity_poly.type
_entity_poly.pdbx_seq_one_letter_code
_entity_poly.pdbx_strand_id
1 'polypeptide(L)'
;MKGLGKGGEVKPEEKVGSVKAHKKGVSFDLGSHLRALTGVDLTQIDGIDASTAQTVISEGGYDMSRFATEKHYSSWLGLCPNHQITGGKVRRRRTRKVGNRAAVALRLAAQSLCRSRTSLGSFYRRIKSRHCAAKAATATAHKLAVLIYRMLKYGMAYVDQGQEVYERQYNEGLMKRLAKQARQMGYQMVSLGTGEVVS
;
A
#
# COMPACT_ATOMS: atom_id res chain seq x y z
N MET A 1 31.02 -7.12 50.10
CA MET A 1 31.02 -8.43 49.38
C MET A 1 29.84 -8.45 48.40
N LYS A 2 30.17 -8.56 47.11
CA LYS A 2 29.45 -9.27 46.02
C LYS A 2 28.00 -8.85 45.79
N GLY A 3 27.54 -8.54 44.58
CA GLY A 3 28.12 -8.80 43.27
C GLY A 3 27.28 -8.10 42.18
N LEU A 4 27.97 -7.79 41.14
CA LEU A 4 27.46 -7.21 39.90
C LEU A 4 26.46 -8.15 39.20
N GLY A 5 25.29 -7.66 38.86
CA GLY A 5 24.33 -8.27 37.92
C GLY A 5 24.44 -7.60 36.56
N LYS A 6 24.98 -8.35 35.60
CA LYS A 6 25.26 -7.96 34.20
C LYS A 6 23.97 -7.54 33.47
N GLY A 7 24.02 -6.40 32.79
CA GLY A 7 23.07 -6.01 31.80
C GLY A 7 23.03 -7.00 30.62
N GLY A 8 21.88 -7.56 30.34
CA GLY A 8 21.62 -8.35 29.14
C GLY A 8 21.29 -7.42 28.00
N GLU A 9 22.16 -7.35 27.00
CA GLU A 9 21.89 -6.76 25.70
C GLU A 9 20.75 -7.54 25.01
N VAL A 10 19.63 -6.88 24.80
CA VAL A 10 18.53 -7.41 23.98
C VAL A 10 18.93 -7.23 22.52
N LYS A 11 19.36 -8.31 21.87
CA LYS A 11 19.53 -8.36 20.42
C LYS A 11 18.15 -8.25 19.75
N PRO A 12 18.01 -7.45 18.69
CA PRO A 12 16.77 -7.42 17.91
C PRO A 12 16.64 -8.79 17.19
N GLU A 13 15.55 -9.51 17.46
CA GLU A 13 15.21 -10.74 16.74
C GLU A 13 14.88 -10.38 15.29
N GLU A 14 15.76 -10.76 14.37
CA GLU A 14 15.44 -10.84 12.94
C GLU A 14 14.30 -11.84 12.75
N LYS A 15 13.15 -11.35 12.33
CA LYS A 15 12.05 -12.20 11.88
C LYS A 15 12.45 -12.85 10.56
N VAL A 16 13.07 -14.02 10.65
CA VAL A 16 13.26 -14.90 9.51
C VAL A 16 11.88 -15.38 9.06
N GLY A 17 11.43 -14.86 7.92
CA GLY A 17 10.18 -15.28 7.32
C GLY A 17 10.21 -16.78 7.02
N SER A 18 9.23 -17.54 7.51
CA SER A 18 9.10 -18.97 7.32
C SER A 18 9.02 -19.34 5.84
N VAL A 19 10.09 -19.92 5.31
CA VAL A 19 10.14 -20.49 3.96
C VAL A 19 9.29 -21.76 3.95
N LYS A 20 8.11 -21.71 3.30
CA LYS A 20 7.33 -22.93 3.03
C LYS A 20 8.07 -23.75 1.99
N ALA A 21 8.59 -24.91 2.41
CA ALA A 21 9.28 -25.85 1.56
C ALA A 21 8.38 -26.35 0.43
N HIS A 22 8.69 -26.00 -0.82
CA HIS A 22 8.13 -26.62 -2.00
C HIS A 22 8.83 -27.96 -2.29
N LYS A 23 8.05 -29.02 -2.56
CA LYS A 23 8.51 -30.37 -2.89
C LYS A 23 9.44 -30.37 -4.12
N LYS A 24 10.61 -31.00 -3.96
CA LYS A 24 11.55 -31.48 -4.99
C LYS A 24 11.80 -30.55 -6.20
N GLY A 25 12.79 -29.71 -6.05
CA GLY A 25 13.49 -28.92 -7.07
C GLY A 25 14.61 -28.16 -6.37
N VAL A 26 15.66 -27.81 -7.07
CA VAL A 26 16.70 -26.92 -6.57
C VAL A 26 16.01 -25.76 -5.84
N SER A 27 16.34 -25.58 -4.55
CA SER A 27 15.76 -24.51 -3.73
C SER A 27 16.29 -23.18 -4.27
N PHE A 28 15.61 -22.65 -5.30
CA PHE A 28 15.91 -21.36 -5.88
C PHE A 28 15.25 -20.30 -5.03
N ASP A 29 16.04 -19.54 -4.29
CA ASP A 29 15.53 -18.40 -3.54
C ASP A 29 15.27 -17.21 -4.47
N LEU A 30 14.04 -17.20 -4.99
CA LEU A 30 13.57 -16.16 -5.90
C LEU A 30 13.66 -14.77 -5.25
N GLY A 31 13.37 -14.65 -3.94
CA GLY A 31 13.41 -13.38 -3.22
C GLY A 31 14.80 -12.76 -3.22
N SER A 32 15.81 -13.53 -2.85
CA SER A 32 17.20 -13.08 -2.86
C SER A 32 17.69 -12.68 -4.25
N HIS A 33 17.31 -13.42 -5.29
CA HIS A 33 17.67 -13.06 -6.66
C HIS A 33 17.01 -11.76 -7.14
N LEU A 34 15.73 -11.57 -6.84
CA LEU A 34 15.03 -10.34 -7.17
C LEU A 34 15.64 -9.14 -6.43
N ARG A 35 15.99 -9.31 -5.15
CA ARG A 35 16.69 -8.28 -4.37
C ARG A 35 18.06 -7.94 -4.95
N ALA A 36 18.83 -8.94 -5.35
CA ALA A 36 20.14 -8.72 -5.99
C ALA A 36 20.00 -7.96 -7.33
N LEU A 37 18.94 -8.26 -8.11
CA LEU A 37 18.68 -7.60 -9.38
C LEU A 37 18.20 -6.15 -9.23
N THR A 38 17.33 -5.90 -8.25
CA THR A 38 16.64 -4.61 -8.10
C THR A 38 17.28 -3.67 -7.08
N GLY A 39 18.16 -4.19 -6.22
CA GLY A 39 18.74 -3.47 -5.09
C GLY A 39 17.78 -3.25 -3.91
N VAL A 40 16.50 -3.65 -4.03
CA VAL A 40 15.47 -3.48 -3.00
C VAL A 40 14.68 -4.77 -2.79
N ASP A 41 14.16 -4.96 -1.59
CA ASP A 41 13.33 -6.10 -1.26
C ASP A 41 11.85 -5.73 -1.33
N LEU A 42 11.21 -6.04 -2.45
CA LEU A 42 9.79 -5.75 -2.67
C LEU A 42 8.86 -6.60 -1.78
N THR A 43 9.36 -7.71 -1.22
CA THR A 43 8.54 -8.56 -0.32
C THR A 43 8.31 -7.93 1.04
N GLN A 44 9.01 -6.84 1.38
CA GLN A 44 8.72 -6.03 2.56
C GLN A 44 7.34 -5.37 2.49
N ILE A 45 6.81 -5.16 1.29
CA ILE A 45 5.46 -4.60 1.13
C ILE A 45 4.44 -5.68 1.46
N ASP A 46 3.58 -5.42 2.43
CA ASP A 46 2.51 -6.34 2.79
C ASP A 46 1.66 -6.74 1.58
N GLY A 47 1.43 -8.04 1.45
CA GLY A 47 0.69 -8.63 0.35
C GLY A 47 1.49 -8.88 -0.91
N ILE A 48 2.76 -8.48 -0.99
CA ILE A 48 3.66 -8.80 -2.10
C ILE A 48 4.54 -9.99 -1.70
N ASP A 49 4.36 -11.11 -2.37
CA ASP A 49 5.25 -12.28 -2.32
C ASP A 49 6.26 -12.24 -3.46
N ALA A 50 7.27 -13.12 -3.40
CA ALA A 50 8.31 -13.19 -4.42
C ALA A 50 7.74 -13.46 -5.83
N SER A 51 6.67 -14.22 -5.96
CA SER A 51 6.00 -14.52 -7.23
C SER A 51 5.32 -13.27 -7.81
N THR A 52 4.62 -12.50 -6.97
CA THR A 52 4.04 -11.21 -7.35
C THR A 52 5.13 -10.22 -7.77
N ALA A 53 6.21 -10.11 -6.99
CA ALA A 53 7.35 -9.26 -7.31
C ALA A 53 7.98 -9.64 -8.65
N GLN A 54 8.20 -10.94 -8.90
CA GLN A 54 8.70 -11.44 -10.17
C GLN A 54 7.78 -11.04 -11.34
N THR A 55 6.46 -11.23 -11.18
CA THR A 55 5.49 -10.88 -12.22
C THR A 55 5.51 -9.39 -12.53
N VAL A 56 5.63 -8.54 -11.51
CA VAL A 56 5.69 -7.09 -11.68
C VAL A 56 6.98 -6.66 -12.38
N ILE A 57 8.12 -7.23 -11.99
CA ILE A 57 9.42 -6.93 -12.59
C ILE A 57 9.50 -7.46 -14.03
N SER A 58 8.96 -8.66 -14.32
CA SER A 58 8.99 -9.22 -15.67
C SER A 58 8.13 -8.42 -16.67
N GLU A 59 7.05 -7.80 -16.23
CA GLU A 59 6.18 -6.97 -17.08
C GLU A 59 6.69 -5.53 -17.21
N GLY A 60 7.09 -4.91 -16.09
CA GLY A 60 7.42 -3.50 -16.02
C GLY A 60 8.91 -3.17 -16.16
N GLY A 61 9.76 -4.18 -15.93
CA GLY A 61 11.20 -3.97 -15.71
C GLY A 61 11.47 -3.47 -14.30
N TYR A 62 12.75 -3.45 -13.93
CA TYR A 62 13.22 -2.85 -12.68
C TYR A 62 13.69 -1.40 -12.87
N ASP A 63 14.01 -1.00 -14.10
CA ASP A 63 14.37 0.38 -14.41
C ASP A 63 13.12 1.26 -14.55
N MET A 64 12.95 2.14 -13.58
CA MET A 64 11.84 3.09 -13.54
C MET A 64 12.12 4.39 -14.30
N SER A 65 13.26 4.55 -14.99
CA SER A 65 13.58 5.73 -15.81
C SER A 65 12.56 5.95 -16.93
N ARG A 66 11.99 4.87 -17.46
CA ARG A 66 10.92 4.86 -18.48
C ARG A 66 9.65 5.60 -18.05
N PHE A 67 9.44 5.75 -16.75
CA PHE A 67 8.27 6.40 -16.20
C PHE A 67 8.68 7.68 -15.47
N ALA A 68 8.26 8.83 -15.97
CA ALA A 68 8.60 10.12 -15.37
C ALA A 68 8.11 10.23 -13.93
N THR A 69 6.91 9.69 -13.63
CA THR A 69 6.29 9.73 -12.30
C THR A 69 5.59 8.42 -11.96
N GLU A 70 5.32 8.22 -10.67
CA GLU A 70 4.49 7.12 -10.16
C GLU A 70 3.08 7.08 -10.79
N LYS A 71 2.56 8.25 -11.21
CA LYS A 71 1.26 8.36 -11.90
C LYS A 71 1.33 7.76 -13.31
N HIS A 72 2.43 7.97 -14.03
CA HIS A 72 2.64 7.36 -15.35
C HIS A 72 2.74 5.84 -15.24
N TYR A 73 3.49 5.32 -14.25
CA TYR A 73 3.59 3.89 -14.00
C TYR A 73 2.22 3.26 -13.65
N SER A 74 1.49 3.86 -12.72
CA SER A 74 0.17 3.37 -12.32
C SER A 74 -0.86 3.45 -13.47
N SER A 75 -0.74 4.46 -14.35
CA SER A 75 -1.57 4.61 -15.55
C SER A 75 -1.25 3.56 -16.59
N TRP A 76 0.03 3.24 -16.79
CA TRP A 76 0.49 2.17 -17.67
C TRP A 76 -0.06 0.81 -17.23
N LEU A 77 -0.07 0.53 -15.92
CA LEU A 77 -0.71 -0.66 -15.34
C LEU A 77 -2.25 -0.66 -15.48
N GLY A 78 -2.89 0.44 -15.90
CA GLY A 78 -4.33 0.55 -15.96
C GLY A 78 -5.02 0.56 -14.59
N LEU A 79 -4.32 0.99 -13.55
CA LEU A 79 -4.84 1.08 -12.18
C LEU A 79 -5.40 2.47 -11.85
N CYS A 80 -5.16 3.47 -12.71
CA CYS A 80 -5.71 4.83 -12.57
C CYS A 80 -7.13 4.93 -13.11
N PRO A 81 -8.01 5.75 -12.50
CA PRO A 81 -9.30 6.08 -13.06
C PRO A 81 -9.13 6.83 -14.39
N ASN A 82 -9.82 6.37 -15.43
CA ASN A 82 -9.91 7.08 -16.72
C ASN A 82 -11.22 7.86 -16.77
N HIS A 83 -11.17 9.11 -16.32
CA HIS A 83 -12.33 9.99 -16.30
C HIS A 83 -12.56 10.55 -17.70
N GLN A 84 -13.71 10.24 -18.29
CA GLN A 84 -14.18 10.90 -19.51
C GLN A 84 -15.11 12.05 -19.12
N ILE A 85 -14.69 13.28 -19.40
CA ILE A 85 -15.45 14.48 -19.09
C ILE A 85 -15.91 15.10 -20.41
N THR A 86 -17.20 15.39 -20.53
CA THR A 86 -17.79 16.09 -21.67
C THR A 86 -18.73 17.16 -21.13
N GLY A 87 -18.54 18.41 -21.55
CA GLY A 87 -19.34 19.54 -21.08
C GLY A 87 -19.32 19.73 -19.56
N GLY A 88 -18.15 19.54 -18.91
CA GLY A 88 -17.99 19.66 -17.45
C GLY A 88 -18.58 18.49 -16.64
N LYS A 89 -19.27 17.54 -17.27
CA LYS A 89 -19.87 16.38 -16.61
C LYS A 89 -19.04 15.12 -16.82
N VAL A 90 -18.76 14.38 -15.72
CA VAL A 90 -18.04 13.11 -15.78
C VAL A 90 -18.97 12.01 -16.31
N ARG A 91 -18.75 11.59 -17.56
CA ARG A 91 -19.54 10.53 -18.20
C ARG A 91 -19.10 9.12 -17.80
N ARG A 92 -17.81 8.91 -17.57
CA ARG A 92 -17.26 7.59 -17.25
C ARG A 92 -16.17 7.69 -16.19
N ARG A 93 -16.20 6.78 -15.19
CA ARG A 93 -15.25 6.73 -14.09
C ARG A 93 -14.58 5.35 -13.97
N ARG A 94 -14.43 4.62 -15.07
CA ARG A 94 -13.82 3.28 -15.06
C ARG A 94 -12.32 3.37 -15.29
N THR A 95 -11.56 2.41 -14.76
CA THR A 95 -10.16 2.20 -15.15
C THR A 95 -10.08 1.69 -16.59
N ARG A 96 -8.95 1.92 -17.25
CA ARG A 96 -8.71 1.37 -18.59
C ARG A 96 -8.67 -0.17 -18.50
N LYS A 97 -9.23 -0.84 -19.49
CA LYS A 97 -9.02 -2.29 -19.66
C LYS A 97 -7.64 -2.50 -20.27
N VAL A 98 -6.71 -3.02 -19.49
CA VAL A 98 -5.35 -3.34 -19.93
C VAL A 98 -5.10 -4.81 -19.60
N GLY A 99 -4.61 -5.57 -20.58
CA GLY A 99 -4.26 -6.98 -20.40
C GLY A 99 -2.87 -7.17 -19.77
N ASN A 100 -2.57 -6.45 -18.68
CA ASN A 100 -1.28 -6.47 -18.00
C ASN A 100 -1.30 -7.44 -16.82
N ARG A 101 -0.40 -8.44 -16.83
CA ARG A 101 -0.31 -9.48 -15.80
C ARG A 101 0.10 -8.90 -14.45
N ALA A 102 0.97 -7.89 -14.42
CA ALA A 102 1.35 -7.21 -13.19
C ALA A 102 0.15 -6.54 -12.52
N ALA A 103 -0.74 -5.91 -13.30
CA ALA A 103 -1.95 -5.30 -12.76
C ALA A 103 -2.92 -6.34 -12.15
N VAL A 104 -2.99 -7.54 -12.75
CA VAL A 104 -3.79 -8.65 -12.20
C VAL A 104 -3.16 -9.14 -10.89
N ALA A 105 -1.85 -9.41 -10.88
CA ALA A 105 -1.12 -9.84 -9.70
C ALA A 105 -1.27 -8.84 -8.54
N LEU A 106 -1.13 -7.53 -8.80
CA LEU A 106 -1.31 -6.49 -7.80
C LEU A 106 -2.76 -6.40 -7.27
N ARG A 107 -3.78 -6.69 -8.08
CA ARG A 107 -5.17 -6.77 -7.59
C ARG A 107 -5.39 -7.98 -6.69
N LEU A 108 -4.78 -9.13 -7.01
CA LEU A 108 -4.81 -10.32 -6.16
C LEU A 108 -4.07 -10.07 -4.83
N ALA A 109 -2.87 -9.49 -4.90
CA ALA A 109 -2.13 -9.05 -3.72
C ALA A 109 -2.94 -8.07 -2.84
N ALA A 110 -3.64 -7.12 -3.46
CA ALA A 110 -4.51 -6.20 -2.74
C ALA A 110 -5.69 -6.92 -2.06
N GLN A 111 -6.23 -7.97 -2.64
CA GLN A 111 -7.32 -8.76 -2.03
C GLN A 111 -6.85 -9.53 -0.79
N SER A 112 -5.62 -10.07 -0.79
CA SER A 112 -5.06 -10.77 0.37
C SER A 112 -4.96 -9.88 1.60
N LEU A 113 -4.78 -8.56 1.41
CA LEU A 113 -4.70 -7.57 2.48
C LEU A 113 -6.03 -7.34 3.22
N CYS A 114 -7.15 -7.89 2.75
CA CYS A 114 -8.46 -7.70 3.38
C CYS A 114 -8.48 -8.05 4.87
N ARG A 115 -7.71 -9.07 5.27
CA ARG A 115 -7.61 -9.56 6.66
C ARG A 115 -6.35 -9.07 7.39
N SER A 116 -5.48 -8.34 6.72
CA SER A 116 -4.25 -7.84 7.31
C SER A 116 -4.51 -6.69 8.30
N ARG A 117 -3.72 -6.64 9.39
CA ARG A 117 -3.74 -5.55 10.38
C ARG A 117 -2.77 -4.42 10.04
N THR A 118 -2.47 -4.24 8.77
CA THR A 118 -1.57 -3.21 8.25
C THR A 118 -2.33 -1.97 7.81
N SER A 119 -1.61 -0.89 7.56
CA SER A 119 -2.18 0.35 7.02
C SER A 119 -2.88 0.14 5.66
N LEU A 120 -2.29 -0.72 4.81
CA LEU A 120 -2.88 -1.11 3.52
C LEU A 120 -4.15 -1.93 3.68
N GLY A 121 -4.18 -2.84 4.66
CA GLY A 121 -5.37 -3.62 5.00
C GLY A 121 -6.52 -2.74 5.49
N SER A 122 -6.25 -1.76 6.34
CA SER A 122 -7.25 -0.78 6.80
C SER A 122 -7.76 0.09 5.65
N PHE A 123 -6.87 0.52 4.76
CA PHE A 123 -7.27 1.24 3.55
C PHE A 123 -8.21 0.40 2.68
N TYR A 124 -7.86 -0.89 2.43
CA TYR A 124 -8.70 -1.81 1.66
C TYR A 124 -10.10 -1.95 2.28
N ARG A 125 -10.20 -2.26 3.58
CA ARG A 125 -11.47 -2.45 4.29
C ARG A 125 -12.33 -1.19 4.23
N ARG A 126 -11.74 -0.02 4.40
CA ARG A 126 -12.46 1.25 4.33
C ARG A 126 -13.03 1.54 2.94
N ILE A 127 -12.29 1.26 1.87
CA ILE A 127 -12.82 1.43 0.51
C ILE A 127 -13.91 0.38 0.25
N LYS A 128 -13.72 -0.86 0.71
CA LYS A 128 -14.69 -1.94 0.56
C LYS A 128 -16.02 -1.62 1.25
N SER A 129 -15.99 -1.05 2.46
CA SER A 129 -17.21 -0.69 3.21
C SER A 129 -18.03 0.42 2.54
N ARG A 130 -17.37 1.35 1.83
CA ARG A 130 -18.05 2.47 1.16
C ARG A 130 -18.50 2.15 -0.27
N HIS A 131 -17.86 1.17 -0.89
CA HIS A 131 -18.09 0.84 -2.29
C HIS A 131 -18.26 -0.67 -2.46
N CYS A 132 -17.31 -1.33 -3.15
CA CYS A 132 -17.32 -2.77 -3.36
C CYS A 132 -15.89 -3.31 -3.37
N ALA A 133 -15.75 -4.64 -3.23
CA ALA A 133 -14.45 -5.32 -3.19
C ALA A 133 -13.60 -5.04 -4.45
N ALA A 134 -14.20 -4.98 -5.63
CA ALA A 134 -13.48 -4.73 -6.88
C ALA A 134 -12.85 -3.32 -6.91
N LYS A 135 -13.56 -2.30 -6.41
CA LYS A 135 -13.02 -0.93 -6.28
C LYS A 135 -11.93 -0.88 -5.21
N ALA A 136 -12.13 -1.56 -4.08
CA ALA A 136 -11.12 -1.64 -3.02
C ALA A 136 -9.83 -2.31 -3.54
N ALA A 137 -9.95 -3.45 -4.22
CA ALA A 137 -8.81 -4.14 -4.82
C ALA A 137 -8.05 -3.23 -5.81
N THR A 138 -8.75 -2.54 -6.69
CA THR A 138 -8.11 -1.64 -7.66
C THR A 138 -7.43 -0.43 -7.00
N ALA A 139 -8.07 0.18 -6.01
CA ALA A 139 -7.50 1.32 -5.28
C ALA A 139 -6.28 0.92 -4.45
N THR A 140 -6.31 -0.25 -3.81
CA THR A 140 -5.17 -0.77 -3.05
C THR A 140 -4.05 -1.22 -3.99
N ALA A 141 -4.36 -1.88 -5.11
CA ALA A 141 -3.38 -2.22 -6.15
C ALA A 141 -2.66 -0.97 -6.71
N HIS A 142 -3.38 0.14 -6.87
CA HIS A 142 -2.77 1.42 -7.24
C HIS A 142 -1.75 1.89 -6.18
N LYS A 143 -2.09 1.78 -4.88
CA LYS A 143 -1.13 2.12 -3.81
C LYS A 143 0.09 1.20 -3.82
N LEU A 144 -0.11 -0.12 -4.00
CA LEU A 144 1.00 -1.07 -4.14
C LEU A 144 1.91 -0.69 -5.31
N ALA A 145 1.34 -0.35 -6.47
CA ALA A 145 2.11 0.11 -7.62
C ALA A 145 2.95 1.37 -7.34
N VAL A 146 2.38 2.33 -6.62
CA VAL A 146 3.10 3.55 -6.19
C VAL A 146 4.27 3.21 -5.26
N LEU A 147 4.06 2.31 -4.29
CA LEU A 147 5.12 1.89 -3.37
C LEU A 147 6.25 1.17 -4.11
N ILE A 148 5.91 0.22 -4.99
CA ILE A 148 6.90 -0.49 -5.83
C ILE A 148 7.70 0.49 -6.68
N TYR A 149 7.03 1.44 -7.35
CA TYR A 149 7.72 2.47 -8.13
C TYR A 149 8.71 3.28 -7.28
N ARG A 150 8.29 3.70 -6.08
CA ARG A 150 9.16 4.49 -5.18
C ARG A 150 10.36 3.68 -4.69
N MET A 151 10.14 2.41 -4.33
CA MET A 151 11.23 1.52 -3.92
C MET A 151 12.22 1.31 -5.05
N LEU A 152 11.76 0.99 -6.26
CA LEU A 152 12.64 0.75 -7.42
C LEU A 152 13.36 2.01 -7.90
N LYS A 153 12.71 3.17 -7.85
CA LYS A 153 13.29 4.42 -8.37
C LYS A 153 14.22 5.11 -7.39
N TYR A 154 13.87 5.09 -6.10
CA TYR A 154 14.57 5.87 -5.07
C TYR A 154 15.31 5.00 -4.05
N GLY A 155 15.24 3.67 -4.17
CA GLY A 155 15.84 2.75 -3.19
C GLY A 155 15.24 2.85 -1.79
N MET A 156 14.02 3.41 -1.65
CA MET A 156 13.39 3.60 -0.34
C MET A 156 12.89 2.28 0.22
N ALA A 157 13.26 1.96 1.47
CA ALA A 157 12.66 0.84 2.17
C ALA A 157 11.20 1.15 2.52
N TYR A 158 10.35 0.12 2.42
CA TYR A 158 8.97 0.23 2.90
C TYR A 158 8.92 0.00 4.40
N VAL A 159 8.26 0.92 5.11
CA VAL A 159 7.93 0.78 6.52
C VAL A 159 6.42 0.96 6.67
N ASP A 160 5.73 -0.09 7.13
CA ASP A 160 4.30 0.04 7.45
C ASP A 160 4.13 0.84 8.74
N GLN A 161 3.34 1.90 8.66
CA GLN A 161 3.02 2.73 9.83
C GLN A 161 2.05 2.06 10.81
N GLY A 162 1.54 0.89 10.45
CA GLY A 162 0.55 0.16 11.21
C GLY A 162 -0.89 0.69 11.04
N GLN A 163 -1.85 -0.17 11.44
CA GLN A 163 -3.28 0.12 11.32
C GLN A 163 -3.69 1.33 12.17
N GLU A 164 -3.24 1.39 13.42
CA GLU A 164 -3.66 2.41 14.39
C GLU A 164 -3.25 3.82 13.96
N VAL A 165 -2.01 4.00 13.52
CA VAL A 165 -1.51 5.30 13.03
C VAL A 165 -2.29 5.75 11.81
N TYR A 166 -2.54 4.82 10.88
CA TYR A 166 -3.33 5.08 9.69
C TYR A 166 -4.77 5.51 10.02
N GLU A 167 -5.42 4.81 10.95
CA GLU A 167 -6.79 5.12 11.37
C GLU A 167 -6.87 6.47 12.11
N ARG A 168 -5.89 6.78 12.95
CA ARG A 168 -5.78 8.08 13.61
C ARG A 168 -5.68 9.22 12.60
N GLN A 169 -4.71 9.16 11.69
CA GLN A 169 -4.54 10.16 10.64
C GLN A 169 -5.78 10.34 9.76
N TYR A 170 -6.46 9.23 9.48
CA TYR A 170 -7.71 9.29 8.73
C TYR A 170 -8.83 10.00 9.51
N ASN A 171 -9.00 9.66 10.77
CA ASN A 171 -10.03 10.26 11.63
C ASN A 171 -9.77 11.76 11.82
N GLU A 172 -8.52 12.17 12.05
CA GLU A 172 -8.13 13.57 12.10
C GLU A 172 -8.48 14.32 10.80
N GLY A 173 -8.14 13.74 9.66
CA GLY A 173 -8.50 14.32 8.36
C GLY A 173 -10.01 14.35 8.09
N LEU A 174 -10.77 13.41 8.65
CA LEU A 174 -12.24 13.42 8.59
C LEU A 174 -12.81 14.54 9.46
N MET A 175 -12.33 14.68 10.70
CA MET A 175 -12.77 15.73 11.62
C MET A 175 -12.52 17.13 11.05
N LYS A 176 -11.33 17.39 10.49
CA LYS A 176 -11.02 18.66 9.82
C LYS A 176 -11.98 18.97 8.67
N ARG A 177 -12.34 17.94 7.86
CA ARG A 177 -13.30 18.14 6.75
C ARG A 177 -14.71 18.44 7.26
N LEU A 178 -15.16 17.72 8.30
CA LEU A 178 -16.47 17.94 8.91
C LEU A 178 -16.56 19.33 9.56
N ALA A 179 -15.52 19.74 10.28
CA ALA A 179 -15.44 21.07 10.87
C ALA A 179 -15.53 22.18 9.80
N LYS A 180 -14.79 22.02 8.68
CA LYS A 180 -14.86 22.95 7.55
C LYS A 180 -16.27 23.00 6.93
N GLN A 181 -16.92 21.85 6.76
CA GLN A 181 -18.28 21.79 6.20
C GLN A 181 -19.30 22.40 7.16
N ALA A 182 -19.19 22.13 8.46
CA ALA A 182 -20.04 22.74 9.48
C ALA A 182 -19.95 24.27 9.44
N ARG A 183 -18.73 24.84 9.38
CA ARG A 183 -18.52 26.30 9.28
C ARG A 183 -19.15 26.90 8.02
N GLN A 184 -19.08 26.21 6.87
CA GLN A 184 -19.71 26.67 5.63
C GLN A 184 -21.23 26.74 5.74
N MET A 185 -21.83 25.95 6.64
CA MET A 185 -23.27 25.94 6.92
C MET A 185 -23.65 26.82 8.11
N GLY A 186 -22.70 27.56 8.72
CA GLY A 186 -22.94 28.42 9.88
C GLY A 186 -22.91 27.70 11.23
N TYR A 187 -22.40 26.46 11.32
CA TYR A 187 -22.31 25.68 12.53
C TYR A 187 -20.86 25.53 13.03
N GLN A 188 -20.69 25.34 14.33
CA GLN A 188 -19.42 24.94 14.94
C GLN A 188 -19.50 23.50 15.45
N MET A 189 -18.43 22.74 15.25
CA MET A 189 -18.30 21.43 15.87
C MET A 189 -17.58 21.57 17.21
N VAL A 190 -18.18 20.98 18.24
CA VAL A 190 -17.63 20.95 19.61
C VAL A 190 -17.42 19.49 20.01
N SER A 191 -16.29 19.18 20.64
CA SER A 191 -16.03 17.87 21.21
C SER A 191 -16.91 17.64 22.44
N LEU A 192 -17.70 16.57 22.46
CA LEU A 192 -18.56 16.23 23.60
C LEU A 192 -17.78 15.89 24.89
N GLY A 193 -16.51 15.46 24.76
CA GLY A 193 -15.69 15.07 25.91
C GLY A 193 -14.93 16.22 26.53
N THR A 194 -14.43 17.17 25.70
CA THR A 194 -13.56 18.27 26.15
C THR A 194 -14.23 19.64 26.09
N GLY A 195 -15.37 19.77 25.42
CA GLY A 195 -16.01 21.06 25.19
C GLY A 195 -15.24 21.98 24.24
N GLU A 196 -14.14 21.53 23.66
CA GLU A 196 -13.30 22.33 22.77
C GLU A 196 -13.86 22.39 21.35
N VAL A 197 -13.72 23.56 20.71
CA VAL A 197 -14.09 23.74 19.31
C VAL A 197 -13.11 23.04 18.41
N VAL A 198 -13.61 22.12 17.59
CA VAL A 198 -12.80 21.42 16.58
C VAL A 198 -12.52 22.37 15.41
N SER A 199 -11.26 22.74 15.25
CA SER A 199 -10.78 23.67 14.20
C SER A 199 -10.33 22.96 12.93
#